data_c5f608e3155b96cd2dc9520a357df2c8
#
_entry.id   c5f608e3155b96cd2dc9520a357df2c8
#
_cell.length_a   1.000
_cell.length_b   1.000
_cell.length_c   1.000
_cell.angle_alpha   90.00
_cell.angle_beta   90.00
_cell.angle_gamma   90.00
#
_symmetry.space_group_name_H-M   'P 1'
#
loop_
_entity.id
_entity.type
_entity.pdbx_description
1 polymer ?
#
loop_
_entity_poly.entity_id
_entity_poly.type
_entity_poly.pdbx_seq_one_letter_code
_entity_poly.pdbx_strand_id
1 'polypeptide(L)'
;MGKIIKNRGILFFLFIVSFLTFLIFRPVFLENKIPFNTNLLASFFNPWAQEKFANWEVGIPNKPTGKDDIWIFYPQRTFTNSLLKNGEIPFWNPYSFSGNYHLGLSETAVFYPLNLLFIFFSQIDVWAFLILIEFIIAGMGMFLFLKRIVSDERSAVLGALAFAFSGIVIVRSIEGLSVGHSLIWMPYVFWGIESFFQTKKIRFLWLILISLSFSLLAGWFQYTFYIFVLSLAYAIF
;
A
#
# COMPACT_ATOMS: atom_id res chain seq x y z
N MET A 1 5.02 -10.55 34.53
CA MET A 1 6.21 -10.73 33.68
C MET A 1 5.87 -11.10 32.22
N GLY A 2 4.93 -11.99 31.93
CA GLY A 2 4.60 -12.43 30.55
C GLY A 2 4.07 -11.36 29.57
N LYS A 3 3.40 -10.29 30.05
CA LYS A 3 2.91 -9.21 29.18
C LYS A 3 4.04 -8.29 28.67
N ILE A 4 5.07 -8.05 29.49
CA ILE A 4 6.19 -7.16 29.13
C ILE A 4 7.11 -7.83 28.10
N ILE A 5 7.31 -9.14 28.20
CA ILE A 5 8.13 -9.93 27.26
C ILE A 5 7.44 -10.01 25.90
N LYS A 6 6.09 -10.08 25.88
CA LYS A 6 5.31 -10.15 24.63
C LYS A 6 5.40 -8.88 23.77
N ASN A 7 5.60 -7.72 24.41
CA ASN A 7 5.73 -6.43 23.70
C ASN A 7 7.15 -6.18 23.16
N ARG A 8 8.18 -6.77 23.73
CA ARG A 8 9.58 -6.56 23.29
C ARG A 8 9.81 -7.04 21.85
N GLY A 9 9.26 -8.21 21.48
CA GLY A 9 9.41 -8.73 20.14
C GLY A 9 8.68 -7.89 19.07
N ILE A 10 7.51 -7.34 19.41
CA ILE A 10 6.79 -6.44 18.50
C ILE A 10 7.58 -5.15 18.31
N LEU A 11 8.09 -4.54 19.39
CA LEU A 11 8.90 -3.33 19.32
C LEU A 11 10.21 -3.55 18.55
N PHE A 12 10.85 -4.69 18.77
CA PHE A 12 12.06 -5.07 18.04
C PHE A 12 11.78 -5.24 16.55
N PHE A 13 10.69 -5.93 16.19
CA PHE A 13 10.28 -6.06 14.79
C PHE A 13 9.96 -4.71 14.14
N LEU A 14 9.18 -3.86 14.82
CA LEU A 14 8.88 -2.51 14.35
C LEU A 14 10.14 -1.69 14.10
N PHE A 15 11.09 -1.76 15.02
CA PHE A 15 12.39 -1.09 14.83
C PHE A 15 13.11 -1.58 13.58
N ILE A 16 13.22 -2.90 13.38
CA ILE A 16 13.91 -3.47 12.22
C ILE A 16 13.21 -3.10 10.92
N VAL A 17 11.89 -3.28 10.82
CA VAL A 17 11.16 -2.98 9.57
C VAL A 17 11.22 -1.50 9.25
N SER A 18 11.10 -0.61 10.25
CA SER A 18 11.22 0.83 10.06
C SER A 18 12.64 1.24 9.65
N PHE A 19 13.66 0.64 10.26
CA PHE A 19 15.04 0.89 9.91
C PHE A 19 15.38 0.44 8.49
N LEU A 20 14.93 -0.74 8.08
CA LEU A 20 15.11 -1.23 6.71
C LEU A 20 14.35 -0.37 5.70
N THR A 21 13.12 0.05 6.02
CA THR A 21 12.37 1.00 5.19
C THR A 21 13.15 2.31 5.03
N PHE A 22 13.69 2.85 6.12
CA PHE A 22 14.53 4.04 6.07
C PHE A 22 15.77 3.82 5.19
N LEU A 23 16.48 2.71 5.31
CA LEU A 23 17.68 2.41 4.51
C LEU A 23 17.36 2.32 3.01
N ILE A 24 16.28 1.62 2.65
CA ILE A 24 15.86 1.44 1.25
C ILE A 24 15.42 2.77 0.65
N PHE A 25 14.66 3.55 1.40
CA PHE A 25 14.11 4.83 0.96
C PHE A 25 14.89 6.04 1.50
N ARG A 26 16.16 5.87 1.87
CA ARG A 26 17.00 6.96 2.38
C ARG A 26 16.98 8.24 1.53
N PRO A 27 16.89 8.18 0.19
CA PRO A 27 16.81 9.41 -0.62
C PRO A 27 15.56 10.25 -0.36
N VAL A 28 14.47 9.62 0.11
CA VAL A 28 13.25 10.35 0.50
C VAL A 28 13.54 11.22 1.73
N PHE A 29 14.27 10.68 2.70
CA PHE A 29 14.52 11.35 3.98
C PHE A 29 15.70 12.35 3.92
N LEU A 30 16.73 12.04 3.10
CA LEU A 30 17.98 12.79 3.11
C LEU A 30 18.16 13.71 1.91
N GLU A 31 17.46 13.44 0.81
CA GLU A 31 17.65 14.12 -0.47
C GLU A 31 16.35 14.78 -0.98
N ASN A 32 15.28 14.80 -0.18
CA ASN A 32 13.93 15.28 -0.56
C ASN A 32 13.42 14.67 -1.87
N LYS A 33 13.83 13.43 -2.19
CA LYS A 33 13.31 12.68 -3.33
C LYS A 33 11.98 12.03 -2.99
N ILE A 34 11.18 11.78 -4.00
CA ILE A 34 9.87 11.17 -3.85
C ILE A 34 9.93 9.78 -4.48
N PRO A 35 9.39 8.74 -3.84
CA PRO A 35 9.30 7.40 -4.43
C PRO A 35 8.16 7.37 -5.46
N PHE A 36 8.32 8.11 -6.55
CA PHE A 36 7.35 8.28 -7.61
C PHE A 36 8.06 8.29 -8.96
N ASN A 37 7.48 7.66 -9.97
CA ASN A 37 8.10 7.43 -11.28
C ASN A 37 8.12 8.69 -12.17
N THR A 38 8.54 9.84 -11.62
CA THR A 38 8.58 11.13 -12.34
C THR A 38 9.45 11.11 -13.59
N ASN A 39 10.45 10.24 -13.67
CA ASN A 39 11.30 10.08 -14.85
C ASN A 39 10.49 9.70 -16.09
N LEU A 40 9.33 9.05 -15.91
CA LEU A 40 8.42 8.71 -17.01
C LEU A 40 7.79 9.96 -17.64
N LEU A 41 7.57 11.04 -16.87
CA LEU A 41 7.10 12.32 -17.43
C LEU A 41 8.09 12.87 -18.44
N ALA A 42 9.37 12.90 -18.09
CA ALA A 42 10.43 13.37 -18.97
C ALA A 42 10.54 12.52 -20.25
N SER A 43 10.18 11.23 -20.19
CA SER A 43 10.34 10.31 -21.32
C SER A 43 9.15 10.27 -22.28
N PHE A 44 7.95 10.59 -21.81
CA PHE A 44 6.73 10.42 -22.61
C PHE A 44 6.03 11.72 -23.00
N PHE A 45 6.34 12.84 -22.34
CA PHE A 45 5.61 14.09 -22.56
C PHE A 45 6.51 15.18 -23.13
N ASN A 46 6.12 15.75 -24.27
CA ASN A 46 6.74 16.95 -24.80
C ASN A 46 6.38 18.18 -23.95
N PRO A 47 7.31 19.15 -23.76
CA PRO A 47 8.66 19.21 -24.36
C PRO A 47 9.72 18.37 -23.63
N TRP A 48 9.43 17.86 -22.42
CA TRP A 48 10.42 17.21 -21.54
C TRP A 48 11.06 15.97 -22.16
N ALA A 49 10.35 15.25 -23.04
CA ALA A 49 10.90 14.09 -23.74
C ALA A 49 12.11 14.42 -24.64
N GLN A 50 12.30 15.69 -24.98
CA GLN A 50 13.41 16.17 -25.80
C GLN A 50 14.53 16.85 -25.00
N GLU A 51 14.33 17.03 -23.69
CA GLU A 51 15.26 17.69 -22.79
C GLU A 51 16.07 16.70 -21.97
N LYS A 52 17.28 17.11 -21.57
CA LYS A 52 18.12 16.37 -20.65
C LYS A 52 17.85 16.87 -19.22
N PHE A 53 17.50 15.96 -18.32
CA PHE A 53 17.31 16.28 -16.91
C PHE A 53 18.37 15.62 -16.04
N ALA A 54 19.08 16.38 -15.21
CA ALA A 54 19.93 15.89 -14.12
C ALA A 54 20.76 14.64 -14.47
N ASN A 55 21.51 14.67 -15.55
CA ASN A 55 22.32 13.57 -16.11
C ASN A 55 21.52 12.42 -16.74
N TRP A 56 20.22 12.58 -16.91
CA TRP A 56 19.40 11.64 -17.65
C TRP A 56 19.53 11.93 -19.15
N GLU A 57 19.98 10.95 -19.93
CA GLU A 57 20.01 11.09 -21.38
C GLU A 57 18.59 10.98 -21.96
N VAL A 58 18.33 11.70 -23.02
CA VAL A 58 17.05 11.65 -23.74
C VAL A 58 16.76 10.21 -24.14
N GLY A 59 15.60 9.69 -23.71
CA GLY A 59 15.17 8.35 -24.04
C GLY A 59 14.18 7.76 -23.04
N ILE A 60 13.68 6.57 -23.38
CA ILE A 60 12.77 5.82 -22.52
C ILE A 60 13.57 5.24 -21.36
N PRO A 61 13.16 5.45 -20.08
CA PRO A 61 13.77 4.75 -18.96
C PRO A 61 13.74 3.24 -19.18
N ASN A 62 14.69 2.51 -18.63
CA ASN A 62 14.80 1.05 -18.76
C ASN A 62 13.55 0.27 -18.32
N LYS A 63 12.52 0.95 -17.80
CA LYS A 63 11.29 0.36 -17.32
C LYS A 63 10.08 0.99 -18.01
N PRO A 64 9.52 0.33 -19.05
CA PRO A 64 8.36 0.85 -19.79
C PRO A 64 7.01 0.68 -19.04
N THR A 65 7.01 0.08 -17.86
CA THR A 65 5.83 -0.20 -17.02
C THR A 65 5.74 0.79 -15.86
N GLY A 66 4.56 0.95 -15.26
CA GLY A 66 4.36 1.87 -14.13
C GLY A 66 3.88 3.26 -14.51
N LYS A 67 3.28 3.41 -15.71
CA LYS A 67 2.70 4.67 -16.18
C LYS A 67 1.43 5.06 -15.44
N ASP A 68 0.74 4.09 -14.88
CA ASP A 68 -0.59 4.25 -14.30
C ASP A 68 -0.59 5.23 -13.12
N ASP A 69 0.50 5.31 -12.38
CA ASP A 69 0.66 6.30 -11.30
C ASP A 69 0.53 7.73 -11.82
N ILE A 70 1.17 8.02 -12.97
CA ILE A 70 1.20 9.36 -13.55
C ILE A 70 -0.07 9.64 -14.37
N TRP A 71 -0.56 8.65 -15.11
CA TRP A 71 -1.67 8.85 -16.04
C TRP A 71 -3.03 8.66 -15.41
N ILE A 72 -3.13 7.81 -14.40
CA ILE A 72 -4.40 7.41 -13.81
C ILE A 72 -4.48 7.80 -12.34
N PHE A 73 -3.65 7.20 -11.48
CA PHE A 73 -3.83 7.31 -10.04
C PHE A 73 -3.59 8.72 -9.49
N TYR A 74 -2.51 9.38 -9.91
CA TYR A 74 -2.20 10.71 -9.42
C TYR A 74 -3.24 11.77 -9.87
N PRO A 75 -3.64 11.87 -11.16
CA PRO A 75 -4.70 12.78 -11.59
C PRO A 75 -6.06 12.48 -10.95
N GLN A 76 -6.45 11.21 -10.86
CA GLN A 76 -7.68 10.83 -10.19
C GLN A 76 -7.67 11.23 -8.71
N ARG A 77 -6.54 11.04 -8.04
CA ARG A 77 -6.35 11.47 -6.64
C ARG A 77 -6.44 12.98 -6.50
N THR A 78 -5.82 13.74 -7.41
CA THR A 78 -5.92 15.21 -7.43
C THR A 78 -7.37 15.66 -7.55
N PHE A 79 -8.12 15.07 -8.47
CA PHE A 79 -9.54 15.36 -8.65
C PHE A 79 -10.36 15.00 -7.40
N THR A 80 -10.18 13.78 -6.87
CA THR A 80 -10.84 13.34 -5.63
C THR A 80 -10.59 14.33 -4.48
N ASN A 81 -9.33 14.71 -4.27
CA ASN A 81 -8.94 15.57 -3.15
C ASN A 81 -9.50 17.00 -3.30
N SER A 82 -9.57 17.53 -4.53
CA SER A 82 -10.13 18.86 -4.76
C SER A 82 -11.60 18.94 -4.35
N LEU A 83 -12.39 17.93 -4.65
CA LEU A 83 -13.80 17.86 -4.27
C LEU A 83 -13.99 17.59 -2.77
N LEU A 84 -13.27 16.60 -2.22
CA LEU A 84 -13.39 16.28 -0.80
C LEU A 84 -12.98 17.43 0.11
N LYS A 85 -11.98 18.24 -0.27
CA LYS A 85 -11.61 19.48 0.46
C LYS A 85 -12.72 20.52 0.49
N ASN A 86 -13.59 20.53 -0.52
CA ASN A 86 -14.76 21.39 -0.58
C ASN A 86 -16.01 20.75 0.05
N GLY A 87 -15.90 19.56 0.63
CA GLY A 87 -17.02 18.83 1.21
C GLY A 87 -17.91 18.12 0.18
N GLU A 88 -17.44 17.97 -1.05
CA GLU A 88 -18.19 17.34 -2.14
C GLU A 88 -17.73 15.91 -2.37
N ILE A 89 -18.68 14.99 -2.61
CA ILE A 89 -18.37 13.61 -2.99
C ILE A 89 -18.11 13.54 -4.50
N PRO A 90 -16.98 12.97 -4.95
CA PRO A 90 -16.60 12.95 -6.36
C PRO A 90 -17.37 11.87 -7.15
N PHE A 91 -18.66 12.09 -7.43
CA PHE A 91 -19.47 11.14 -8.20
C PHE A 91 -19.09 11.08 -9.67
N TRP A 92 -18.85 12.24 -10.30
CA TRP A 92 -18.63 12.38 -11.72
C TRP A 92 -17.37 13.18 -12.02
N ASN A 93 -16.53 12.65 -12.92
CA ASN A 93 -15.33 13.36 -13.39
C ASN A 93 -15.58 13.83 -14.83
N PRO A 94 -15.72 15.14 -15.07
CA PRO A 94 -15.97 15.68 -16.41
C PRO A 94 -14.72 15.72 -17.29
N TYR A 95 -13.54 15.54 -16.71
CA TYR A 95 -12.25 15.71 -17.40
C TYR A 95 -11.72 14.43 -18.05
N SER A 96 -12.38 13.29 -17.84
CA SER A 96 -11.95 11.99 -18.34
C SER A 96 -12.98 11.42 -19.29
N PHE A 97 -12.58 11.05 -20.53
CA PHE A 97 -13.45 10.43 -21.55
C PHE A 97 -14.75 11.19 -21.82
N SER A 98 -14.72 12.52 -21.90
CA SER A 98 -15.92 13.38 -22.03
C SER A 98 -16.92 13.27 -20.88
N GLY A 99 -16.44 12.83 -19.75
CA GLY A 99 -17.17 12.59 -18.50
C GLY A 99 -17.26 11.11 -18.15
N ASN A 100 -16.90 10.80 -16.89
CA ASN A 100 -16.87 9.42 -16.39
C ASN A 100 -17.33 9.35 -14.95
N TYR A 101 -17.92 8.21 -14.59
CA TYR A 101 -18.41 7.91 -13.24
C TYR A 101 -17.24 7.65 -12.30
N HIS A 102 -16.80 8.69 -11.58
CA HIS A 102 -15.57 8.66 -10.80
C HIS A 102 -15.65 7.76 -9.56
N LEU A 103 -16.73 7.88 -8.79
CA LEU A 103 -16.93 7.07 -7.59
C LEU A 103 -17.04 5.57 -7.89
N GLY A 104 -17.53 5.22 -9.06
CA GLY A 104 -17.67 3.83 -9.51
C GLY A 104 -16.36 3.19 -9.97
N LEU A 105 -15.33 3.99 -10.20
CA LEU A 105 -13.98 3.48 -10.46
C LEU A 105 -13.33 3.10 -9.13
N SER A 106 -13.26 1.81 -8.83
CA SER A 106 -12.73 1.31 -7.55
C SER A 106 -11.34 1.85 -7.24
N GLU A 107 -10.49 1.97 -8.26
CA GLU A 107 -9.10 2.45 -8.18
C GLU A 107 -8.95 3.87 -7.66
N THR A 108 -10.03 4.69 -7.70
CA THR A 108 -10.04 6.02 -7.09
C THR A 108 -9.92 5.95 -5.56
N ALA A 109 -10.32 4.82 -4.96
CA ALA A 109 -10.22 4.52 -3.54
C ALA A 109 -10.68 5.68 -2.63
N VAL A 110 -11.81 6.32 -2.98
CA VAL A 110 -12.34 7.53 -2.32
C VAL A 110 -12.54 7.32 -0.82
N PHE A 111 -13.05 6.14 -0.44
CA PHE A 111 -13.37 5.81 0.95
C PHE A 111 -12.28 5.01 1.68
N TYR A 112 -11.10 4.84 1.08
CA TYR A 112 -10.01 4.18 1.78
C TYR A 112 -9.50 5.05 2.92
N PRO A 113 -9.48 4.55 4.18
CA PRO A 113 -9.23 5.40 5.33
C PRO A 113 -7.89 6.13 5.30
N LEU A 114 -6.82 5.50 4.81
CA LEU A 114 -5.52 6.15 4.72
C LEU A 114 -5.50 7.29 3.69
N ASN A 115 -6.37 7.25 2.69
CA ASN A 115 -6.50 8.31 1.69
C ASN A 115 -7.12 9.60 2.26
N LEU A 116 -7.77 9.55 3.43
CA LEU A 116 -8.25 10.75 4.10
C LEU A 116 -7.11 11.71 4.47
N LEU A 117 -5.88 11.22 4.59
CA LEU A 117 -4.71 12.08 4.82
C LEU A 117 -4.50 13.11 3.70
N PHE A 118 -4.87 12.80 2.47
CA PHE A 118 -4.79 13.72 1.33
C PHE A 118 -5.67 14.97 1.47
N ILE A 119 -6.68 14.94 2.34
CA ILE A 119 -7.52 16.11 2.63
C ILE A 119 -6.73 17.15 3.43
N PHE A 120 -5.87 16.69 4.35
CA PHE A 120 -5.21 17.55 5.34
C PHE A 120 -3.79 17.96 4.94
N PHE A 121 -3.12 17.17 4.11
CA PHE A 121 -1.71 17.37 3.77
C PHE A 121 -1.50 17.48 2.26
N SER A 122 -0.28 17.83 1.85
CA SER A 122 0.07 17.88 0.43
C SER A 122 0.00 16.48 -0.21
N GLN A 123 -0.48 16.42 -1.44
CA GLN A 123 -0.68 15.12 -2.12
C GLN A 123 0.63 14.34 -2.26
N ILE A 124 1.71 15.03 -2.54
CA ILE A 124 3.00 14.39 -2.79
C ILE A 124 3.61 13.82 -1.51
N ASP A 125 3.50 14.55 -0.39
CA ASP A 125 4.01 14.11 0.90
C ASP A 125 3.24 12.91 1.42
N VAL A 126 1.90 12.95 1.29
CA VAL A 126 1.04 11.82 1.66
C VAL A 126 1.33 10.61 0.77
N TRP A 127 1.55 10.81 -0.53
CA TRP A 127 1.90 9.73 -1.44
C TRP A 127 3.18 9.02 -0.99
N ALA A 128 4.23 9.79 -0.73
CA ALA A 128 5.48 9.24 -0.20
C ALA A 128 5.28 8.54 1.14
N PHE A 129 4.57 9.17 2.07
CA PHE A 129 4.27 8.60 3.38
C PHE A 129 3.51 7.27 3.28
N LEU A 130 2.49 7.20 2.43
CA LEU A 130 1.69 5.99 2.28
C LEU A 130 2.52 4.82 1.72
N ILE A 131 3.40 5.06 0.76
CA ILE A 131 4.33 4.04 0.28
C ILE A 131 5.21 3.52 1.43
N LEU A 132 5.78 4.42 2.24
CA LEU A 132 6.67 4.03 3.34
C LEU A 132 5.94 3.23 4.43
N ILE A 133 4.73 3.65 4.81
CA ILE A 133 3.97 2.98 5.87
C ILE A 133 3.45 1.59 5.44
N GLU A 134 3.26 1.35 4.15
CA GLU A 134 2.83 0.05 3.63
C GLU A 134 3.77 -1.08 4.03
N PHE A 135 5.09 -0.87 3.99
CA PHE A 135 6.06 -1.89 4.39
C PHE A 135 5.93 -2.26 5.86
N ILE A 136 5.65 -1.26 6.70
CA ILE A 136 5.45 -1.46 8.13
C ILE A 136 4.14 -2.21 8.38
N ILE A 137 3.06 -1.81 7.72
CA ILE A 137 1.75 -2.46 7.84
C ILE A 137 1.83 -3.91 7.34
N ALA A 138 2.36 -4.13 6.13
CA ALA A 138 2.52 -5.46 5.55
C ALA A 138 3.36 -6.39 6.45
N GLY A 139 4.52 -5.90 6.88
CA GLY A 139 5.42 -6.66 7.75
C GLY A 139 4.80 -6.97 9.10
N MET A 140 4.13 -6.01 9.73
CA MET A 140 3.48 -6.22 11.02
C MET A 140 2.37 -7.27 10.94
N GLY A 141 1.53 -7.20 9.90
CA GLY A 141 0.49 -8.21 9.67
C GLY A 141 1.08 -9.61 9.51
N MET A 142 2.13 -9.75 8.69
CA MET A 142 2.81 -11.02 8.47
C MET A 142 3.52 -11.52 9.74
N PHE A 143 4.17 -10.64 10.50
CA PHE A 143 4.78 -11.00 11.77
C PHE A 143 3.75 -11.55 12.78
N LEU A 144 2.61 -10.87 12.92
CA LEU A 144 1.54 -11.30 13.81
C LEU A 144 0.91 -12.63 13.39
N PHE A 145 0.76 -12.86 12.09
CA PHE A 145 0.31 -14.13 11.53
C PHE A 145 1.32 -15.24 11.81
N LEU A 146 2.58 -15.04 11.45
CA LEU A 146 3.62 -16.04 11.62
C LEU A 146 3.85 -16.41 13.09
N LYS A 147 3.73 -15.46 14.01
CA LYS A 147 3.76 -15.76 15.46
C LYS A 147 2.63 -16.69 15.95
N ARG A 148 1.62 -16.98 15.14
CA ARG A 148 0.59 -17.96 15.46
C ARG A 148 0.94 -19.36 15.00
N ILE A 149 1.74 -19.49 13.95
CA ILE A 149 2.03 -20.78 13.31
C ILE A 149 3.46 -21.27 13.56
N VAL A 150 4.41 -20.38 13.82
CA VAL A 150 5.79 -20.78 14.14
C VAL A 150 6.10 -20.54 15.62
N SER A 151 6.88 -21.46 16.21
CA SER A 151 7.25 -21.39 17.61
C SER A 151 8.42 -20.42 17.86
N ASP A 152 9.29 -20.26 16.88
CA ASP A 152 10.47 -19.39 17.00
C ASP A 152 10.16 -17.98 16.49
N GLU A 153 10.41 -16.99 17.36
CA GLU A 153 10.17 -15.58 17.04
C GLU A 153 11.11 -15.05 15.95
N ARG A 154 12.34 -15.58 15.86
CA ARG A 154 13.31 -15.17 14.83
C ARG A 154 12.84 -15.58 13.43
N SER A 155 12.30 -16.79 13.32
CA SER A 155 11.68 -17.29 12.09
C SER A 155 10.49 -16.43 11.67
N ALA A 156 9.66 -15.99 12.63
CA ALA A 156 8.55 -15.06 12.36
C ALA A 156 9.04 -13.70 11.87
N VAL A 157 10.12 -13.15 12.46
CA VAL A 157 10.76 -11.91 12.00
C VAL A 157 11.26 -12.06 10.56
N LEU A 158 12.04 -13.13 10.28
CA LEU A 158 12.60 -13.35 8.95
C LEU A 158 11.51 -13.48 7.88
N GLY A 159 10.49 -14.29 8.12
CA GLY A 159 9.38 -14.46 7.19
C GLY A 159 8.58 -13.17 6.97
N ALA A 160 8.39 -12.37 8.02
CA ALA A 160 7.70 -11.09 7.93
C ALA A 160 8.50 -10.05 7.11
N LEU A 161 9.82 -10.00 7.29
CA LEU A 161 10.69 -9.15 6.49
C LEU A 161 10.74 -9.61 5.03
N ALA A 162 10.84 -10.92 4.80
CA ALA A 162 10.80 -11.49 3.45
C ALA A 162 9.51 -11.14 2.70
N PHE A 163 8.38 -11.13 3.39
CA PHE A 163 7.10 -10.68 2.82
C PHE A 163 7.08 -9.17 2.58
N ALA A 164 7.37 -8.36 3.61
CA ALA A 164 7.29 -6.90 3.54
C ALA A 164 8.18 -6.32 2.43
N PHE A 165 9.38 -6.88 2.25
CA PHE A 165 10.34 -6.44 1.24
C PHE A 165 10.39 -7.38 0.03
N SER A 166 9.35 -8.18 -0.19
CA SER A 166 9.23 -8.99 -1.40
C SER A 166 9.07 -8.10 -2.64
N GLY A 167 9.53 -8.60 -3.79
CA GLY A 167 9.41 -7.86 -5.05
C GLY A 167 7.98 -7.45 -5.38
N ILE A 168 6.98 -8.27 -5.01
CA ILE A 168 5.57 -7.93 -5.26
C ILE A 168 5.13 -6.73 -4.39
N VAL A 169 5.47 -6.71 -3.11
CA VAL A 169 5.11 -5.58 -2.23
C VAL A 169 5.84 -4.32 -2.68
N ILE A 170 7.17 -4.36 -2.88
CA ILE A 170 7.95 -3.20 -3.29
C ILE A 170 7.42 -2.61 -4.60
N VAL A 171 7.27 -3.45 -5.63
CA VAL A 171 6.86 -2.98 -6.96
C VAL A 171 5.44 -2.41 -6.91
N ARG A 172 4.51 -3.10 -6.24
CA ARG A 172 3.11 -2.66 -6.21
C ARG A 172 2.87 -1.44 -5.32
N SER A 173 3.65 -1.24 -4.28
CA SER A 173 3.60 -0.02 -3.48
C SER A 173 4.12 1.20 -4.25
N ILE A 174 5.16 1.04 -5.07
CA ILE A 174 5.79 2.15 -5.81
C ILE A 174 5.07 2.43 -7.14
N GLU A 175 4.58 1.40 -7.83
CA GLU A 175 4.02 1.50 -9.20
C GLU A 175 2.50 1.42 -9.26
N GLY A 176 1.83 1.44 -8.15
CA GLY A 176 0.38 1.36 -8.09
C GLY A 176 -0.12 1.43 -6.67
N LEU A 177 -0.16 2.62 -6.11
CA LEU A 177 -0.51 2.86 -4.71
C LEU A 177 -1.78 2.10 -4.27
N SER A 178 -2.85 2.13 -5.09
CA SER A 178 -4.10 1.39 -4.78
C SER A 178 -3.89 -0.13 -4.79
N VAL A 179 -2.95 -0.61 -5.60
CA VAL A 179 -2.61 -2.04 -5.70
C VAL A 179 -1.86 -2.49 -4.44
N GLY A 180 -0.85 -1.73 -4.04
CA GLY A 180 -0.10 -1.95 -2.80
C GLY A 180 -1.03 -1.92 -1.59
N HIS A 181 -1.83 -0.87 -1.47
CA HIS A 181 -2.82 -0.71 -0.41
C HIS A 181 -3.78 -1.90 -0.27
N SER A 182 -4.21 -2.52 -1.38
CA SER A 182 -5.09 -3.69 -1.31
C SER A 182 -4.35 -4.94 -0.81
N LEU A 183 -3.09 -5.12 -1.21
CA LEU A 183 -2.29 -6.31 -0.89
C LEU A 183 -1.88 -6.39 0.58
N ILE A 184 -1.53 -5.27 1.20
CA ILE A 184 -0.97 -5.25 2.57
C ILE A 184 -1.91 -5.77 3.65
N TRP A 185 -3.21 -5.87 3.37
CA TRP A 185 -4.22 -6.40 4.31
C TRP A 185 -4.29 -7.92 4.32
N MET A 186 -3.72 -8.59 3.32
CA MET A 186 -3.71 -10.05 3.23
C MET A 186 -3.23 -10.74 4.51
N PRO A 187 -2.08 -10.39 5.10
CA PRO A 187 -1.58 -11.07 6.29
C PRO A 187 -2.50 -10.90 7.51
N TYR A 188 -3.24 -9.80 7.61
CA TYR A 188 -4.18 -9.57 8.71
C TYR A 188 -5.41 -10.48 8.60
N VAL A 189 -5.86 -10.78 7.38
CA VAL A 189 -6.94 -11.75 7.15
C VAL A 189 -6.51 -13.13 7.64
N PHE A 190 -5.31 -13.59 7.24
CA PHE A 190 -4.77 -14.88 7.68
C PHE A 190 -4.52 -14.91 9.19
N TRP A 191 -3.99 -13.83 9.75
CA TRP A 191 -3.84 -13.71 11.21
C TRP A 191 -5.19 -13.79 11.94
N GLY A 192 -6.21 -13.17 11.39
CA GLY A 192 -7.58 -13.24 11.91
C GLY A 192 -8.12 -14.67 11.91
N ILE A 193 -8.01 -15.37 10.77
CA ILE A 193 -8.48 -16.74 10.61
C ILE A 193 -7.78 -17.67 11.61
N GLU A 194 -6.45 -17.70 11.59
CA GLU A 194 -5.65 -18.55 12.48
C GLU A 194 -5.95 -18.28 13.95
N SER A 195 -6.02 -17.00 14.34
CA SER A 195 -6.31 -16.61 15.71
C SER A 195 -7.74 -16.96 16.12
N PHE A 196 -8.70 -16.93 15.19
CA PHE A 196 -10.07 -17.37 15.47
C PHE A 196 -10.14 -18.87 15.69
N PHE A 197 -9.50 -19.67 14.84
CA PHE A 197 -9.48 -21.12 15.02
C PHE A 197 -8.82 -21.55 16.33
N GLN A 198 -7.72 -20.89 16.73
CA GLN A 198 -7.01 -21.18 17.98
C GLN A 198 -7.76 -20.72 19.24
N THR A 199 -8.49 -19.61 19.20
CA THR A 199 -9.01 -18.97 20.41
C THR A 199 -10.52 -18.90 20.49
N LYS A 200 -11.23 -19.10 19.37
CA LYS A 200 -12.69 -18.97 19.20
C LYS A 200 -13.25 -17.59 19.60
N LYS A 201 -12.41 -16.54 19.63
CA LYS A 201 -12.82 -15.20 20.05
C LYS A 201 -13.36 -14.40 18.87
N ILE A 202 -14.59 -13.90 18.99
CA ILE A 202 -15.31 -13.16 17.96
C ILE A 202 -14.56 -11.91 17.43
N ARG A 203 -13.69 -11.30 18.25
CA ARG A 203 -12.86 -10.15 17.83
C ARG A 203 -12.00 -10.43 16.59
N PHE A 204 -11.64 -11.68 16.35
CA PHE A 204 -10.85 -12.05 15.18
C PHE A 204 -11.70 -12.16 13.91
N LEU A 205 -13.00 -12.40 14.03
CA LEU A 205 -13.92 -12.24 12.88
C LEU A 205 -14.03 -10.77 12.46
N TRP A 206 -14.09 -9.85 13.45
CA TRP A 206 -14.03 -8.41 13.13
C TRP A 206 -12.72 -8.02 12.47
N LEU A 207 -11.58 -8.58 12.88
CA LEU A 207 -10.30 -8.35 12.22
C LEU A 207 -10.35 -8.79 10.76
N ILE A 208 -10.90 -9.98 10.46
CA ILE A 208 -11.04 -10.46 9.08
C ILE A 208 -11.91 -9.50 8.26
N LEU A 209 -13.10 -9.14 8.79
CA LEU A 209 -14.02 -8.23 8.10
C LEU A 209 -13.38 -6.87 7.82
N ILE A 210 -12.75 -6.25 8.82
CA ILE A 210 -12.10 -4.94 8.67
C ILE A 210 -10.96 -5.03 7.65
N SER A 211 -10.13 -6.08 7.70
CA SER A 211 -9.02 -6.23 6.78
C SER A 211 -9.48 -6.45 5.34
N LEU A 212 -10.52 -7.26 5.11
CA LEU A 212 -11.11 -7.43 3.79
C LEU A 212 -11.78 -6.14 3.31
N SER A 213 -12.48 -5.42 4.19
CA SER A 213 -13.07 -4.12 3.84
C SER A 213 -12.01 -3.10 3.45
N PHE A 214 -10.90 -3.02 4.18
CA PHE A 214 -9.81 -2.12 3.84
C PHE A 214 -9.13 -2.50 2.53
N SER A 215 -8.91 -3.79 2.29
CA SER A 215 -8.42 -4.28 1.00
C SER A 215 -9.35 -3.88 -0.15
N LEU A 216 -10.65 -4.01 0.04
CA LEU A 216 -11.68 -3.65 -0.95
C LEU A 216 -11.70 -2.14 -1.22
N LEU A 217 -11.75 -1.34 -0.15
CA LEU A 217 -11.80 0.12 -0.23
C LEU A 217 -10.50 0.73 -0.78
N ALA A 218 -9.38 0.02 -0.68
CA ALA A 218 -8.11 0.41 -1.29
C ALA A 218 -8.17 0.43 -2.83
N GLY A 219 -9.17 -0.23 -3.41
CA GLY A 219 -9.59 0.00 -4.78
C GLY A 219 -9.07 -0.99 -5.82
N TRP A 220 -8.25 -1.97 -5.46
CA TRP A 220 -7.78 -2.98 -6.42
C TRP A 220 -8.51 -4.31 -6.22
N PHE A 221 -9.64 -4.45 -6.85
CA PHE A 221 -10.56 -5.59 -6.74
C PHE A 221 -9.90 -6.95 -6.95
N GLN A 222 -8.97 -7.04 -7.88
CA GLN A 222 -8.30 -8.28 -8.23
C GLN A 222 -7.54 -8.87 -7.02
N TYR A 223 -6.79 -8.06 -6.29
CA TYR A 223 -6.08 -8.54 -5.10
C TYR A 223 -7.04 -8.88 -3.96
N THR A 224 -8.06 -8.08 -3.74
CA THR A 224 -9.10 -8.40 -2.74
C THR A 224 -9.77 -9.73 -3.04
N PHE A 225 -10.08 -10.00 -4.32
CA PHE A 225 -10.62 -11.28 -4.76
C PHE A 225 -9.65 -12.44 -4.48
N TYR A 226 -8.37 -12.28 -4.80
CA TYR A 226 -7.37 -13.31 -4.52
C TYR A 226 -7.21 -13.55 -3.02
N ILE A 227 -7.19 -12.49 -2.20
CA ILE A 227 -7.15 -12.61 -0.74
C ILE A 227 -8.37 -13.38 -0.25
N PHE A 228 -9.56 -13.07 -0.74
CA PHE A 228 -10.79 -13.76 -0.35
C PHE A 228 -10.75 -15.26 -0.69
N VAL A 229 -10.40 -15.62 -1.94
CA VAL A 229 -10.31 -17.02 -2.37
C VAL A 229 -9.26 -17.78 -1.56
N LEU A 230 -8.06 -17.21 -1.40
CA LEU A 230 -7.00 -17.82 -0.61
C LEU A 230 -7.37 -17.97 0.86
N SER A 231 -8.10 -16.99 1.42
CA SER A 231 -8.54 -17.04 2.82
C SER A 231 -9.60 -18.12 3.06
N LEU A 232 -10.49 -18.34 2.10
CA LEU A 232 -11.44 -19.46 2.14
C LEU A 232 -10.70 -20.81 2.06
N ALA A 233 -9.77 -20.95 1.12
CA ALA A 233 -8.96 -22.15 1.02
C ALA A 233 -8.21 -22.44 2.34
N TYR A 234 -7.55 -21.41 2.91
CA TYR A 234 -6.84 -21.54 4.18
C TYR A 234 -7.76 -21.89 5.37
N ALA A 235 -9.01 -21.45 5.35
CA ALA A 235 -9.95 -21.73 6.43
C ALA A 235 -10.52 -23.16 6.35
N ILE A 236 -10.48 -23.82 5.19
CA ILE A 236 -10.98 -25.19 4.97
C ILE A 236 -9.92 -26.23 5.30
N PHE A 237 -8.65 -25.93 5.03
CA PHE A 237 -7.51 -26.82 5.31
C PHE A 237 -6.90 -26.58 6.69
#